data_5fde9564ee1aa203fc5548bc09a3929b
#
_entry.id   5fde9564ee1aa203fc5548bc09a3929b
#
_cell.length_a   1.000
_cell.length_b   1.000
_cell.length_c   1.000
_cell.angle_alpha   90.00
_cell.angle_beta   90.00
_cell.angle_gamma   90.00
#
_symmetry.space_group_name_H-M   'P 1'
#
loop_
_entity.id
_entity.type
_entity.pdbx_description
1 polymer ?
#
loop_
_entity_poly.entity_id
_entity_poly.type
_entity_poly.pdbx_seq_one_letter_code
_entity_poly.pdbx_strand_id
1 'polypeptide(L)'
;MEYTKHHLLKAAENTPIISVSQKPMNFGKNICVGNIGRSHLNIYRQALRGAKEAKTRYIAMAEDDVLYSPGCFTRHTPTPGVFAYNRNVWCIYTWVKPAVFSFKDRINLYS
;
A
#
# COMPACT_ATOMS: atom_id res chain seq x y z
N MET A 1 -4.68 -7.64 9.66
CA MET A 1 -3.52 -6.73 9.74
C MET A 1 -2.18 -7.48 9.73
N GLU A 2 -1.94 -8.42 10.65
CA GLU A 2 -0.67 -9.16 10.67
C GLU A 2 -0.44 -10.01 9.41
N TYR A 3 -1.50 -10.59 8.88
CA TYR A 3 -1.42 -11.38 7.66
C TYR A 3 -1.02 -10.53 6.44
N THR A 4 -1.61 -9.34 6.29
CA THR A 4 -1.27 -8.41 5.20
C THR A 4 0.14 -7.86 5.37
N LYS A 5 0.58 -7.55 6.59
CA LYS A 5 1.96 -7.14 6.86
C LYS A 5 2.97 -8.19 6.45
N HIS A 6 2.70 -9.44 6.77
CA HIS A 6 3.58 -10.56 6.42
C HIS A 6 3.72 -10.69 4.90
N HIS A 7 2.63 -10.61 4.16
CA HIS A 7 2.65 -10.66 2.70
C HIS A 7 3.36 -9.45 2.10
N LEU A 8 3.17 -8.27 2.67
CA LEU A 8 3.85 -7.06 2.23
C LEU A 8 5.37 -7.15 2.43
N LEU A 9 5.81 -7.67 3.57
CA LEU A 9 7.23 -7.88 3.84
C LEU A 9 7.86 -8.83 2.82
N LYS A 10 7.17 -9.91 2.47
CA LYS A 10 7.63 -10.84 1.44
C LYS A 10 7.69 -10.19 0.06
N ALA A 11 6.67 -9.43 -0.31
CA ALA A 11 6.60 -8.76 -1.61
C ALA A 11 7.66 -7.66 -1.75
N ALA A 12 7.94 -6.93 -0.67
CA ALA A 12 8.94 -5.86 -0.65
C ALA A 12 10.39 -6.39 -0.69
N GLU A 13 10.61 -7.63 -0.26
CA GLU A 13 11.94 -8.25 -0.18
C GLU A 13 12.90 -7.39 0.64
N ASN A 14 13.97 -6.88 0.03
CA ASN A 14 14.96 -6.01 0.67
C ASN A 14 14.67 -4.53 0.50
N THR A 15 13.54 -4.18 -0.10
CA THR A 15 13.16 -2.77 -0.31
C THR A 15 12.82 -2.12 1.03
N PRO A 16 13.37 -0.93 1.35
CA PRO A 16 13.03 -0.22 2.57
C PRO A 16 11.53 0.13 2.62
N ILE A 17 10.96 0.03 3.80
CA ILE A 17 9.54 0.32 4.04
C ILE A 17 9.43 1.54 4.94
N ILE A 18 8.59 2.48 4.52
CA ILE A 18 8.16 3.62 5.34
C ILE A 18 6.67 3.44 5.59
N SER A 19 6.30 3.35 6.86
CA SER A 19 4.89 3.29 7.25
C SER A 19 4.46 4.65 7.81
N VAL A 20 3.26 5.08 7.43
CA VAL A 20 2.66 6.31 7.97
C VAL A 20 1.36 5.92 8.64
N SER A 21 1.22 6.26 9.91
CA SER A 21 0.08 5.83 10.71
C SER A 21 -0.36 6.91 11.69
N GLN A 22 -1.59 6.83 12.15
CA GLN A 22 -2.11 7.76 13.17
C GLN A 22 -1.78 7.30 14.59
N LYS A 23 -1.42 6.04 14.76
CA LYS A 23 -0.95 5.47 16.02
C LYS A 23 0.44 4.90 15.82
N PRO A 24 1.32 4.94 16.83
CA PRO A 24 2.65 4.31 16.72
C PRO A 24 2.53 2.83 16.35
N MET A 25 3.39 2.38 15.43
CA MET A 25 3.44 0.97 15.06
C MET A 25 4.89 0.57 14.74
N ASN A 26 5.19 -0.69 14.95
CA ASN A 26 6.51 -1.26 14.67
C ASN A 26 6.50 -1.93 13.29
N PHE A 27 6.62 -1.13 12.25
CA PHE A 27 6.62 -1.61 10.86
C PHE A 27 7.48 -0.71 9.98
N GLY A 28 8.66 -1.20 9.57
CA GLY A 28 9.63 -0.40 8.84
C GLY A 28 10.02 0.87 9.60
N LYS A 29 10.30 1.94 8.87
CA LYS A 29 10.47 3.27 9.46
C LYS A 29 9.09 3.89 9.63
N ASN A 30 8.60 3.96 10.85
CA ASN A 30 7.25 4.46 11.12
C ASN A 30 7.25 5.97 11.37
N ILE A 31 6.32 6.65 10.72
CA ILE A 31 6.00 8.07 10.95
C ILE A 31 4.60 8.12 11.52
N CYS A 32 4.49 8.52 12.78
CA CYS A 32 3.21 8.70 13.45
C CYS A 32 2.76 10.15 13.28
N VAL A 33 1.65 10.37 12.58
CA VAL A 33 1.11 11.70 12.33
C VAL A 33 0.08 12.14 13.37
N GLY A 34 -0.27 11.25 14.29
CA GLY A 34 -1.27 11.50 15.30
C GLY A 34 -2.69 11.31 14.78
N ASN A 35 -3.67 11.63 15.62
CA ASN A 35 -5.09 11.44 15.27
C ASN A 35 -5.58 12.61 14.41
N ILE A 36 -5.56 12.42 13.10
CA ILE A 36 -6.02 13.41 12.11
C ILE A 36 -7.38 13.06 11.49
N GLY A 37 -8.04 12.02 12.00
CA GLY A 37 -9.35 11.58 11.51
C GLY A 37 -9.29 10.77 10.23
N ARG A 38 -10.47 10.46 9.70
CA ARG A 38 -10.64 9.66 8.48
C ARG A 38 -11.21 10.53 7.36
N SER A 39 -10.48 10.63 6.26
CA SER A 39 -10.95 11.26 5.04
C SER A 39 -10.03 10.87 3.89
N HIS A 40 -10.50 11.03 2.66
CA HIS A 40 -9.66 10.81 1.48
C HIS A 40 -8.47 11.78 1.47
N LEU A 41 -8.68 13.01 1.91
CA LEU A 41 -7.61 14.00 2.01
C LEU A 41 -6.50 13.55 2.97
N ASN A 42 -6.86 12.93 4.08
CA ASN A 42 -5.88 12.42 5.04
C ASN A 42 -5.06 11.25 4.48
N ILE A 43 -5.66 10.41 3.65
CA ILE A 43 -4.91 9.36 2.92
C ILE A 43 -3.82 9.98 2.07
N TYR A 44 -4.14 11.01 1.30
CA TYR A 44 -3.17 11.70 0.45
C TYR A 44 -2.11 12.45 1.26
N ARG A 45 -2.49 13.04 2.39
CA ARG A 45 -1.54 13.71 3.29
C ARG A 45 -0.53 12.72 3.87
N GLN A 46 -0.99 11.56 4.28
CA GLN A 46 -0.12 10.50 4.79
C GLN A 46 0.81 9.98 3.70
N ALA A 47 0.27 9.76 2.49
CA ALA A 47 1.08 9.35 1.34
C ALA A 47 2.17 10.37 1.01
N LEU A 48 1.83 11.65 1.00
CA LEU A 48 2.77 12.73 0.75
C LEU A 48 3.85 12.80 1.85
N ARG A 49 3.46 12.61 3.11
CA ARG A 49 4.42 12.62 4.23
C ARG A 49 5.43 11.49 4.11
N GLY A 50 4.97 10.30 3.75
CA GLY A 50 5.84 9.15 3.50
C GLY A 50 6.75 9.36 2.30
N ALA A 51 6.21 9.91 1.22
CA ALA A 51 6.98 10.21 0.00
C ALA A 51 8.10 11.22 0.27
N LYS A 52 7.84 12.25 1.07
CA LYS A 52 8.86 13.24 1.45
C LYS A 52 9.98 12.65 2.28
N GLU A 53 9.71 11.62 3.05
CA GLU A 53 10.71 10.93 3.86
C GLU A 53 11.57 9.97 3.03
N ALA A 54 11.03 9.46 1.92
CA ALA A 54 11.74 8.52 1.05
C ALA A 54 12.91 9.20 0.34
N LYS A 55 14.05 8.52 0.29
CA LYS A 55 15.27 9.01 -0.36
C LYS A 55 15.58 8.28 -1.66
N THR A 56 14.66 7.49 -2.14
CA THR A 56 14.78 6.69 -3.36
C THR A 56 14.21 7.43 -4.55
N ARG A 57 14.68 7.06 -5.75
CA ARG A 57 14.17 7.64 -7.01
C ARG A 57 12.71 7.31 -7.24
N TYR A 58 12.29 6.12 -6.82
CA TYR A 58 10.93 5.63 -6.99
C TYR A 58 10.34 5.26 -5.65
N ILE A 59 9.04 5.43 -5.52
CA ILE A 59 8.27 4.96 -4.37
C ILE A 59 7.10 4.11 -4.89
N ALA A 60 6.75 3.09 -4.13
CA ALA A 60 5.55 2.29 -4.37
C ALA A 60 4.59 2.50 -3.20
N MET A 61 3.33 2.71 -3.52
CA MET A 61 2.27 2.86 -2.52
C MET A 61 1.71 1.50 -2.15
N ALA A 62 1.48 1.29 -0.86
CA ALA A 62 0.88 0.07 -0.35
C ALA A 62 -0.17 0.39 0.71
N GLU A 63 -1.25 -0.36 0.69
CA GLU A 63 -2.35 -0.24 1.64
C GLU A 63 -2.37 -1.45 2.58
N ASP A 64 -2.94 -1.30 3.76
CA ASP A 64 -2.93 -2.33 4.80
C ASP A 64 -3.98 -3.43 4.60
N ASP A 65 -4.93 -3.21 3.72
CA ASP A 65 -6.02 -4.15 3.40
C ASP A 65 -5.81 -4.88 2.06
N VAL A 66 -4.64 -4.79 1.47
CA VAL A 66 -4.31 -5.39 0.18
C VAL A 66 -3.22 -6.44 0.35
N LEU A 67 -3.38 -7.59 -0.29
CA LEU A 67 -2.36 -8.63 -0.37
C LEU A 67 -1.55 -8.43 -1.65
N TYR A 68 -0.25 -8.28 -1.50
CA TYR A 68 0.68 -8.08 -2.60
C TYR A 68 1.44 -9.37 -2.91
N SER A 69 1.54 -9.71 -4.20
CA SER A 69 2.32 -10.86 -4.65
C SER A 69 3.81 -10.54 -4.72
N PRO A 70 4.70 -11.54 -4.65
CA PRO A 70 6.12 -11.34 -4.85
C PRO A 70 6.41 -10.66 -6.18
N GLY A 71 7.34 -9.71 -6.19
CA GLY A 71 7.71 -8.94 -7.37
C GLY A 71 6.75 -7.80 -7.74
N CYS A 72 5.67 -7.60 -6.99
CA CYS A 72 4.70 -6.52 -7.24
C CYS A 72 5.37 -5.14 -7.27
N PHE A 73 6.37 -4.93 -6.43
CA PHE A 73 7.07 -3.64 -6.30
C PHE A 73 8.36 -3.54 -7.12
N THR A 74 8.80 -4.61 -7.76
CA THR A 74 10.12 -4.66 -8.42
C THR A 74 10.07 -4.95 -9.91
N ARG A 75 8.94 -5.45 -10.43
CA ARG A 75 8.82 -5.89 -11.83
C ARG A 75 8.64 -4.74 -12.82
N HIS A 76 8.21 -3.59 -12.37
CA HIS A 76 7.93 -2.45 -13.23
C HIS A 76 8.54 -1.18 -12.67
N THR A 77 9.27 -0.47 -13.53
CA THR A 77 9.83 0.86 -13.23
C THR A 77 9.24 1.84 -14.22
N PRO A 78 8.38 2.76 -13.81
CA PRO A 78 7.78 3.72 -14.71
C PRO A 78 8.78 4.76 -15.22
N THR A 79 8.46 5.41 -16.32
CA THR A 79 9.19 6.57 -16.79
C THR A 79 9.13 7.67 -15.72
N PRO A 80 10.23 8.41 -15.44
CA PRO A 80 10.21 9.49 -14.47
C PRO A 80 9.08 10.50 -14.74
N GLY A 81 8.40 10.93 -13.68
CA GLY A 81 7.27 11.85 -13.77
C GLY A 81 5.92 11.21 -14.13
N VAL A 82 5.86 9.89 -14.22
CA VAL A 82 4.64 9.15 -14.57
C VAL A 82 4.22 8.26 -13.41
N PHE A 83 2.92 8.21 -13.14
CA PHE A 83 2.34 7.22 -12.23
C PHE A 83 2.05 5.92 -12.97
N ALA A 84 2.41 4.80 -12.38
CA ALA A 84 2.05 3.47 -12.88
C ALA A 84 1.07 2.82 -11.91
N TYR A 85 0.01 2.23 -12.46
CA TYR A 85 -1.04 1.57 -11.69
C TYR A 85 -1.16 0.11 -12.09
N ASN A 86 -1.26 -0.76 -11.10
CA ASN A 86 -1.60 -2.15 -11.35
C ASN A 86 -3.12 -2.28 -11.45
N ARG A 87 -3.61 -2.67 -12.63
CA ARG A 87 -5.04 -2.85 -12.89
C ARG A 87 -5.50 -4.29 -12.70
N ASN A 88 -4.61 -5.20 -12.46
CA ASN A 88 -4.91 -6.61 -12.23
C ASN A 88 -5.28 -6.83 -10.77
N VAL A 89 -6.52 -6.52 -10.42
CA VAL A 89 -7.01 -6.50 -9.05
C VAL A 89 -8.13 -7.51 -8.86
N TRP A 90 -7.97 -8.36 -7.84
CA TRP A 90 -9.00 -9.29 -7.38
C TRP A 90 -9.60 -8.79 -6.08
N CYS A 91 -10.92 -8.73 -6.00
CA CYS A 91 -11.64 -8.39 -4.77
C CYS A 91 -12.08 -9.66 -4.06
N ILE A 92 -11.91 -9.69 -2.74
CA ILE A 92 -12.34 -10.80 -1.89
C ILE A 92 -13.48 -10.30 -1.01
N TYR A 93 -14.64 -10.94 -1.14
CA TYR A 93 -15.82 -10.61 -0.35
C TYR A 93 -15.86 -11.56 0.86
N THR A 94 -15.30 -11.13 1.97
CA THR A 94 -15.14 -11.96 3.17
C THR A 94 -16.40 -12.09 4.01
N TRP A 95 -17.36 -11.18 3.83
CA TRP A 95 -18.66 -11.23 4.52
C TRP A 95 -19.63 -12.25 3.94
N VAL A 96 -19.33 -12.81 2.78
CA VAL A 96 -20.10 -13.90 2.15
C VAL A 96 -19.44 -15.23 2.52
N LYS A 97 -20.23 -16.24 2.85
CA LYS A 97 -19.72 -17.57 3.18
C LYS A 97 -20.25 -18.61 2.20
N PRO A 98 -19.37 -19.32 1.45
CA PRO A 98 -17.91 -19.13 1.41
C PRO A 98 -17.50 -17.79 0.78
N ALA A 99 -16.27 -17.34 1.03
CA ALA A 99 -15.76 -16.11 0.47
C ALA A 99 -15.76 -16.15 -1.06
N VAL A 100 -16.14 -15.05 -1.68
CA VAL A 100 -16.27 -14.92 -3.14
C VAL A 100 -15.16 -14.01 -3.66
N PHE A 101 -14.59 -14.39 -4.81
CA PHE A 101 -13.58 -13.62 -5.51
C PHE A 101 -14.18 -12.99 -6.77
N SER A 102 -13.77 -11.77 -7.06
CA SER A 102 -14.16 -11.08 -8.28
C SER A 102 -12.95 -10.35 -8.85
N PHE A 103 -12.69 -10.54 -10.14
CA PHE A 103 -11.67 -9.80 -10.86
C PHE A 103 -12.22 -8.45 -11.33
N LYS A 104 -11.45 -7.39 -11.13
CA LYS A 104 -11.81 -6.04 -11.58
C LYS A 104 -10.63 -5.43 -12.32
N ASP A 105 -10.83 -5.15 -13.60
CA ASP A 105 -9.87 -4.43 -14.43
C ASP A 105 -10.12 -2.93 -14.31
N ARG A 106 -9.79 -2.39 -13.14
CA ARG A 106 -9.90 -0.95 -12.88
C ARG A 106 -8.90 -0.52 -11.81
N ILE A 107 -8.57 0.76 -11.83
CA ILE A 107 -7.78 1.37 -10.79
C ILE A 107 -8.65 1.50 -9.55
N ASN A 108 -8.19 0.95 -8.45
CA ASN A 108 -8.85 1.11 -7.16
C ASN A 108 -8.01 2.06 -6.31
N LEU A 109 -8.48 3.30 -6.19
CA LEU A 109 -7.79 4.35 -5.45
C LEU A 109 -8.20 4.42 -3.97
N TYR A 110 -9.25 3.68 -3.58
CA TYR A 110 -9.88 3.82 -2.27
C TYR A 110 -10.21 2.49 -1.59
N SER A 111 -9.49 1.46 -1.89
CA SER A 111 -9.70 0.17 -1.23
C SER A 111 -9.19 0.13 0.19
#